data_eb7c5169a5425d62d0a2e56c069bdfc1
#
_entry.id   eb7c5169a5425d62d0a2e56c069bdfc1
#
_cell.length_a   1.000
_cell.length_b   1.000
_cell.length_c   1.000
_cell.angle_alpha   90.00
_cell.angle_beta   90.00
_cell.angle_gamma   90.00
#
_symmetry.space_group_name_H-M   'P 1'
#
loop_
_entity.id
_entity.type
_entity.pdbx_description
1 polymer ?
#
loop_
_entity_poly.entity_id
_entity_poly.type
_entity_poly.pdbx_seq_one_letter_code
_entity_poly.pdbx_strand_id
1 'polypeptide(L)'
;VFPKIGNGPTGEAGSVFADLCGQGGTQFSAPLAERLALEDNDVPGSAQQTSLVDDTVVRLTRTHRFGHTSGIAQLAEAVRTGDVRAVQALRDTPPPDLAWAAPDRAALIQYAVNALKPMLTLAATGAPAEDVLTAFGRFRILCALRRGPWGVEQINTQITRALRRAGL
;
A
#
# COMPACT_ATOMS: atom_id res chain seq x y z
N VAL A 1 -4.16 3.98 0.81
CA VAL A 1 -4.78 2.71 1.15
C VAL A 1 -4.38 1.73 0.07
N PHE A 2 -3.47 0.83 0.36
CA PHE A 2 -3.16 -0.25 -0.58
C PHE A 2 -4.34 -1.23 -0.57
N PRO A 3 -4.82 -1.69 -1.73
CA PRO A 3 -5.75 -2.79 -1.76
C PRO A 3 -5.08 -4.00 -1.10
N LYS A 4 -5.75 -4.60 -0.14
CA LYS A 4 -5.27 -5.79 0.54
C LYS A 4 -5.23 -6.93 -0.48
N ILE A 5 -4.03 -7.32 -0.88
CA ILE A 5 -3.82 -8.54 -1.65
C ILE A 5 -3.86 -9.68 -0.64
N GLY A 6 -4.94 -10.40 -0.60
CA GLY A 6 -5.08 -11.52 0.32
C GLY A 6 -5.95 -12.61 -0.25
N ASN A 7 -5.31 -13.58 -0.89
CA ASN A 7 -5.86 -14.93 -1.00
C ASN A 7 -5.49 -15.69 0.28
N GLY A 8 -6.10 -15.35 1.40
CA GLY A 8 -5.93 -16.09 2.65
C GLY A 8 -7.29 -16.52 3.20
N PRO A 9 -7.37 -17.69 3.87
CA PRO A 9 -8.65 -18.28 4.32
C PRO A 9 -9.29 -17.59 5.54
N THR A 10 -8.94 -16.36 5.82
CA THR A 10 -9.50 -15.62 6.96
C THR A 10 -10.33 -14.46 6.46
N GLY A 11 -11.63 -14.52 6.70
CA GLY A 11 -12.65 -13.55 6.34
C GLY A 11 -12.43 -12.14 6.92
N GLU A 12 -11.42 -11.46 6.44
CA GLU A 12 -11.25 -10.05 6.72
C GLU A 12 -11.94 -9.21 5.64
N ALA A 13 -12.55 -8.10 6.03
CA ALA A 13 -13.41 -7.24 5.20
C ALA A 13 -12.82 -6.79 3.84
N GLY A 14 -11.52 -6.98 3.61
CA GLY A 14 -10.87 -6.66 2.34
C GLY A 14 -11.03 -7.72 1.25
N SER A 15 -11.34 -8.99 1.59
CA SER A 15 -11.54 -10.05 0.60
C SER A 15 -12.92 -9.97 -0.04
N VAL A 16 -13.94 -9.60 0.71
CA VAL A 16 -15.33 -9.54 0.22
C VAL A 16 -15.47 -8.58 -0.97
N PHE A 17 -14.82 -7.40 -0.89
CA PHE A 17 -14.86 -6.45 -1.99
C PHE A 17 -14.14 -6.98 -3.24
N ALA A 18 -12.98 -7.63 -3.06
CA ALA A 18 -12.26 -8.26 -4.16
C ALA A 18 -13.04 -9.41 -4.77
N ASP A 19 -13.73 -10.21 -3.94
CA ASP A 19 -14.55 -11.33 -4.38
C ASP A 19 -15.80 -10.83 -5.15
N LEU A 20 -16.42 -9.74 -4.70
CA LEU A 20 -17.54 -9.11 -5.39
C LEU A 20 -17.14 -8.51 -6.74
N CYS A 21 -15.97 -7.86 -6.82
CA CYS A 21 -15.46 -7.28 -8.07
C CYS A 21 -14.90 -8.33 -9.03
N GLY A 22 -14.61 -9.54 -8.53
CA GLY A 22 -14.03 -10.62 -9.33
C GLY A 22 -12.64 -10.31 -9.89
N GLN A 23 -12.17 -11.19 -10.78
CA GLN A 23 -10.89 -11.02 -11.51
C GLN A 23 -11.06 -10.14 -12.76
N GLY A 24 -12.28 -9.68 -13.05
CA GLY A 24 -12.61 -8.91 -14.23
C GLY A 24 -11.97 -7.51 -14.21
N GLY A 25 -11.62 -7.03 -15.39
CA GLY A 25 -11.32 -5.61 -15.62
C GLY A 25 -12.60 -4.76 -15.57
N THR A 26 -12.45 -3.46 -15.71
CA THR A 26 -13.59 -2.58 -15.99
C THR A 26 -14.27 -3.06 -17.27
N GLN A 27 -15.56 -3.39 -17.18
CA GLN A 27 -16.37 -3.76 -18.33
C GLN A 27 -17.59 -2.84 -18.34
N PHE A 28 -17.82 -2.23 -19.50
CA PHE A 28 -18.97 -1.37 -19.71
C PHE A 28 -19.89 -2.00 -20.76
N SER A 29 -21.18 -1.93 -20.52
CA SER A 29 -22.15 -2.25 -21.55
C SER A 29 -22.05 -1.24 -22.71
N ALA A 30 -22.40 -1.67 -23.93
CA ALA A 30 -22.37 -0.78 -25.09
C ALA A 30 -23.20 0.52 -24.87
N PRO A 31 -24.41 0.48 -24.26
CA PRO A 31 -25.14 1.70 -23.95
C PRO A 31 -24.45 2.64 -22.97
N LEU A 32 -23.72 2.11 -21.98
CA LEU A 32 -22.98 2.95 -21.03
C LEU A 32 -21.71 3.53 -21.65
N ALA A 33 -20.99 2.74 -22.44
CA ALA A 33 -19.80 3.19 -23.17
C ALA A 33 -20.15 4.35 -24.12
N GLU A 34 -21.24 4.25 -24.85
CA GLU A 34 -21.75 5.31 -25.73
C GLU A 34 -22.11 6.58 -24.93
N ARG A 35 -22.82 6.43 -23.80
CA ARG A 35 -23.18 7.59 -22.94
C ARG A 35 -21.96 8.28 -22.33
N LEU A 36 -20.89 7.55 -22.07
CA LEU A 36 -19.64 8.08 -21.54
C LEU A 36 -18.71 8.63 -22.62
N ALA A 37 -19.10 8.52 -23.90
CA ALA A 37 -18.30 8.90 -25.07
C ALA A 37 -16.87 8.33 -25.01
N LEU A 38 -16.75 7.07 -24.58
CA LEU A 38 -15.47 6.37 -24.50
C LEU A 38 -15.01 6.02 -25.92
N GLU A 39 -13.74 6.27 -26.22
CA GLU A 39 -13.14 5.82 -27.46
C GLU A 39 -12.91 4.29 -27.42
N ASP A 40 -12.86 3.62 -28.58
CA ASP A 40 -12.71 2.17 -28.70
C ASP A 40 -11.51 1.59 -27.93
N ASN A 41 -10.45 2.39 -27.72
CA ASN A 41 -9.27 2.01 -26.95
C ASN A 41 -9.47 2.08 -25.42
N ASP A 42 -10.49 2.80 -24.96
CA ASP A 42 -10.82 2.97 -23.54
C ASP A 42 -11.88 1.95 -23.07
N VAL A 43 -12.49 1.22 -24.01
CA VAL A 43 -13.48 0.17 -23.72
C VAL A 43 -12.74 -1.17 -23.64
N PRO A 44 -12.54 -1.75 -22.45
CA PRO A 44 -11.98 -3.08 -22.32
C PRO A 44 -12.98 -4.07 -22.94
N GLY A 45 -12.57 -4.68 -24.03
CA GLY A 45 -13.21 -5.75 -24.77
C GLY A 45 -14.71 -5.96 -24.61
N SER A 46 -15.45 -5.83 -25.67
CA SER A 46 -16.89 -6.18 -25.77
C SER A 46 -17.10 -7.67 -25.47
N ALA A 47 -17.08 -8.04 -24.20
CA ALA A 47 -17.46 -9.38 -23.80
C ALA A 47 -18.99 -9.47 -23.80
N GLN A 48 -19.53 -10.41 -24.55
CA GLN A 48 -20.94 -10.76 -24.59
C GLN A 48 -21.51 -11.36 -23.29
N GLN A 49 -20.78 -11.25 -22.17
CA GLN A 49 -21.24 -11.74 -20.86
C GLN A 49 -21.50 -10.55 -19.94
N THR A 50 -22.75 -10.24 -19.77
CA THR A 50 -23.24 -9.35 -18.74
C THR A 50 -23.08 -10.03 -17.38
N SER A 51 -22.07 -9.63 -16.62
CA SER A 51 -21.97 -9.93 -15.19
C SER A 51 -22.88 -8.97 -14.43
N LEU A 52 -23.40 -9.40 -13.28
CA LEU A 52 -24.20 -8.53 -12.39
C LEU A 52 -23.44 -7.29 -11.91
N VAL A 53 -22.12 -7.25 -12.09
CA VAL A 53 -21.24 -6.14 -11.68
C VAL A 53 -20.72 -5.31 -12.85
N ASP A 54 -21.07 -5.69 -14.11
CA ASP A 54 -20.79 -4.86 -15.27
C ASP A 54 -21.44 -3.49 -15.07
N ASP A 55 -20.83 -2.45 -15.59
CA ASP A 55 -21.25 -1.05 -15.43
C ASP A 55 -21.12 -0.48 -14.00
N THR A 56 -20.79 -1.30 -12.99
CA THR A 56 -20.72 -0.86 -11.60
C THR A 56 -19.30 -0.84 -11.04
N VAL A 57 -18.36 -1.54 -11.68
CA VAL A 57 -16.96 -1.63 -11.22
C VAL A 57 -16.05 -0.88 -12.18
N VAL A 58 -15.35 0.13 -11.63
CA VAL A 58 -14.32 0.86 -12.35
C VAL A 58 -12.96 0.54 -11.75
N ARG A 59 -12.06 -0.01 -12.57
CA ARG A 59 -10.67 -0.26 -12.17
C ARG A 59 -9.81 0.92 -12.58
N LEU A 60 -9.23 1.61 -11.60
CA LEU A 60 -8.23 2.65 -11.85
C LEU A 60 -6.91 2.00 -12.26
N THR A 61 -6.43 2.29 -13.46
CA THR A 61 -5.20 1.70 -14.03
C THR A 61 -4.01 2.64 -13.95
N ARG A 62 -4.25 3.95 -13.86
CA ARG A 62 -3.20 4.96 -13.81
C ARG A 62 -2.84 5.28 -12.38
N THR A 63 -1.57 5.11 -12.01
CA THR A 63 -1.04 5.57 -10.73
C THR A 63 -0.39 6.94 -10.90
N HIS A 64 -0.73 7.89 -10.00
CA HIS A 64 -0.10 9.21 -9.93
C HIS A 64 0.87 9.33 -8.74
N ARG A 65 0.91 8.30 -7.88
CA ARG A 65 1.76 8.32 -6.69
C ARG A 65 3.19 7.90 -6.97
N PHE A 66 3.39 6.95 -7.89
CA PHE A 66 4.70 6.40 -8.23
C PHE A 66 4.90 6.48 -9.74
N GLY A 67 6.10 6.89 -10.17
CA GLY A 67 6.49 6.80 -11.58
C GLY A 67 6.61 5.34 -12.02
N HIS A 68 6.53 5.10 -13.32
CA HIS A 68 6.65 3.75 -13.89
C HIS A 68 8.00 3.06 -13.61
N THR A 69 9.04 3.84 -13.29
CA THR A 69 10.39 3.36 -12.95
C THR A 69 10.58 3.13 -11.45
N SER A 70 9.58 3.43 -10.60
CA SER A 70 9.66 3.26 -9.15
C SER A 70 9.76 1.78 -8.78
N GLY A 71 10.77 1.41 -7.99
CA GLY A 71 10.92 0.06 -7.45
C GLY A 71 9.76 -0.33 -6.53
N ILE A 72 9.18 0.63 -5.82
CA ILE A 72 7.98 0.41 -5.00
C ILE A 72 6.80 0.02 -5.88
N ALA A 73 6.61 0.68 -7.04
CA ALA A 73 5.54 0.33 -7.97
C ALA A 73 5.75 -1.06 -8.57
N GLN A 74 6.99 -1.38 -8.98
CA GLN A 74 7.36 -2.68 -9.52
C GLN A 74 7.14 -3.80 -8.50
N LEU A 75 7.55 -3.58 -7.24
CA LEU A 75 7.31 -4.54 -6.16
C LEU A 75 5.83 -4.74 -5.90
N ALA A 76 5.05 -3.66 -5.84
CA ALA A 76 3.60 -3.73 -5.62
C ALA A 76 2.92 -4.54 -6.73
N GLU A 77 3.32 -4.36 -7.98
CA GLU A 77 2.78 -5.11 -9.12
C GLU A 77 3.20 -6.58 -9.07
N ALA A 78 4.48 -6.88 -8.80
CA ALA A 78 4.98 -8.24 -8.69
C ALA A 78 4.25 -9.01 -7.57
N VAL A 79 4.02 -8.37 -6.42
CA VAL A 79 3.25 -8.97 -5.31
C VAL A 79 1.78 -9.17 -5.69
N ARG A 80 1.17 -8.20 -6.39
CA ARG A 80 -0.22 -8.27 -6.83
C ARG A 80 -0.47 -9.42 -7.82
N THR A 81 0.49 -9.66 -8.72
CA THR A 81 0.41 -10.72 -9.73
C THR A 81 0.93 -12.06 -9.25
N GLY A 82 1.56 -12.11 -8.06
CA GLY A 82 2.20 -13.32 -7.53
C GLY A 82 3.49 -13.69 -8.27
N ASP A 83 4.14 -12.72 -8.93
CA ASP A 83 5.39 -12.96 -9.66
C ASP A 83 6.59 -13.01 -8.71
N VAL A 84 6.86 -14.21 -8.21
CA VAL A 84 7.97 -14.49 -7.29
C VAL A 84 9.32 -14.17 -7.93
N ARG A 85 9.49 -14.38 -9.25
CA ARG A 85 10.75 -14.11 -9.94
C ARG A 85 11.04 -12.62 -10.00
N ALA A 86 10.02 -11.80 -10.30
CA ALA A 86 10.18 -10.36 -10.28
C ALA A 86 10.52 -9.83 -8.86
N VAL A 87 9.90 -10.38 -7.82
CA VAL A 87 10.25 -10.03 -6.42
C VAL A 87 11.69 -10.38 -6.10
N GLN A 88 12.17 -11.56 -6.52
CA GLN A 88 13.56 -11.97 -6.33
C GLN A 88 14.54 -11.05 -7.08
N ALA A 89 14.27 -10.73 -8.33
CA ALA A 89 15.09 -9.81 -9.11
C ALA A 89 15.21 -8.42 -8.45
N LEU A 90 14.10 -7.87 -7.96
CA LEU A 90 14.10 -6.62 -7.20
C LEU A 90 14.87 -6.71 -5.88
N ARG A 91 14.93 -7.88 -5.27
CA ARG A 91 15.72 -8.12 -4.06
C ARG A 91 17.21 -8.19 -4.36
N ASP A 92 17.60 -8.85 -5.45
CA ASP A 92 19.00 -9.05 -5.84
C ASP A 92 19.62 -7.75 -6.38
N THR A 93 18.82 -6.93 -7.05
CA THR A 93 19.24 -5.62 -7.59
C THR A 93 18.19 -4.57 -7.28
N PRO A 94 18.14 -4.07 -6.02
CA PRO A 94 17.11 -3.14 -5.61
C PRO A 94 17.26 -1.77 -6.28
N PRO A 95 16.16 -1.19 -6.80
CA PRO A 95 16.12 0.19 -7.25
C PRO A 95 16.39 1.19 -6.10
N PRO A 96 16.78 2.44 -6.40
CA PRO A 96 17.18 3.42 -5.37
C PRO A 96 16.13 3.76 -4.32
N ASP A 97 14.85 3.60 -4.66
CA ASP A 97 13.69 3.87 -3.79
C ASP A 97 13.20 2.63 -3.03
N LEU A 98 13.91 1.50 -3.15
CA LEU A 98 13.58 0.23 -2.49
C LEU A 98 14.80 -0.32 -1.76
N ALA A 99 14.63 -0.68 -0.49
CA ALA A 99 15.66 -1.32 0.29
C ALA A 99 15.11 -2.55 1.03
N TRP A 100 15.93 -3.56 1.16
CA TRP A 100 15.62 -4.78 1.88
C TRP A 100 16.48 -4.84 3.15
N ALA A 101 15.88 -5.25 4.24
CA ALA A 101 16.58 -5.48 5.50
C ALA A 101 16.23 -6.86 6.04
N ALA A 102 17.15 -7.46 6.77
CA ALA A 102 16.85 -8.65 7.55
C ALA A 102 15.75 -8.33 8.59
N PRO A 103 14.90 -9.31 8.95
CA PRO A 103 13.83 -9.11 9.91
C PRO A 103 14.38 -8.99 11.35
N ASP A 104 15.06 -7.87 11.64
CA ASP A 104 15.54 -7.51 12.96
C ASP A 104 14.59 -6.46 13.59
N ARG A 105 13.85 -6.91 14.59
CA ARG A 105 12.89 -6.04 15.28
C ARG A 105 13.55 -4.96 16.11
N ALA A 106 14.71 -5.22 16.72
CA ALA A 106 15.42 -4.22 17.51
C ALA A 106 15.94 -3.10 16.61
N ALA A 107 16.52 -3.44 15.47
CA ALA A 107 16.95 -2.50 14.45
C ALA A 107 15.77 -1.68 13.90
N LEU A 108 14.61 -2.31 13.64
CA LEU A 108 13.40 -1.62 13.21
C LEU A 108 12.93 -0.59 14.24
N ILE A 109 12.89 -0.94 15.53
CA ILE A 109 12.47 -0.04 16.60
C ILE A 109 13.45 1.14 16.72
N GLN A 110 14.74 0.89 16.66
CA GLN A 110 15.75 1.95 16.71
C GLN A 110 15.64 2.88 15.50
N TYR A 111 15.42 2.33 14.31
CA TYR A 111 15.17 3.13 13.11
C TYR A 111 13.93 4.00 13.26
N ALA A 112 12.84 3.44 13.80
CA ALA A 112 11.59 4.18 14.03
C ALA A 112 11.79 5.34 15.04
N VAL A 113 12.53 5.11 16.13
CA VAL A 113 12.87 6.17 17.10
C VAL A 113 13.61 7.31 16.40
N ASN A 114 14.63 7.01 15.62
CA ASN A 114 15.39 8.01 14.88
C ASN A 114 14.54 8.77 13.85
N ALA A 115 13.67 8.07 13.15
CA ALA A 115 12.79 8.67 12.13
C ALA A 115 11.69 9.56 12.74
N LEU A 116 11.22 9.25 13.96
CA LEU A 116 10.17 10.02 14.65
C LEU A 116 10.74 11.18 15.47
N LYS A 117 12.03 11.13 15.84
CA LYS A 117 12.67 12.17 16.66
C LYS A 117 12.49 13.60 16.14
N PRO A 118 12.68 13.91 14.83
CA PRO A 118 12.49 15.27 14.32
C PRO A 118 11.08 15.80 14.57
N MET A 119 10.05 14.98 14.36
CA MET A 119 8.65 15.35 14.59
C MET A 119 8.40 15.63 16.08
N LEU A 120 8.88 14.75 16.97
CA LEU A 120 8.72 14.92 18.42
C LEU A 120 9.46 16.15 18.93
N THR A 121 10.66 16.45 18.40
CA THR A 121 11.41 17.66 18.73
C THR A 121 10.64 18.91 18.32
N LEU A 122 10.08 18.96 17.09
CA LEU A 122 9.24 20.08 16.65
C LEU A 122 8.03 20.28 17.57
N ALA A 123 7.36 19.19 17.94
CA ALA A 123 6.20 19.26 18.84
C ALA A 123 6.60 19.77 20.24
N ALA A 124 7.73 19.31 20.78
CA ALA A 124 8.21 19.73 22.10
C ALA A 124 8.67 21.20 22.14
N THR A 125 9.14 21.74 21.03
CA THR A 125 9.57 23.15 20.92
C THR A 125 8.42 24.11 20.58
N GLY A 126 7.18 23.63 20.45
CA GLY A 126 6.02 24.45 20.11
C GLY A 126 6.01 24.93 18.66
N ALA A 127 6.63 24.18 17.75
CA ALA A 127 6.61 24.48 16.32
C ALA A 127 5.17 24.52 15.76
N PRO A 128 4.90 25.22 14.65
CA PRO A 128 3.61 25.23 13.99
C PRO A 128 3.10 23.82 13.72
N ALA A 129 1.80 23.59 13.90
CA ALA A 129 1.19 22.27 13.70
C ALA A 129 1.42 21.70 12.29
N GLU A 130 1.48 22.56 11.28
CA GLU A 130 1.77 22.18 9.90
C GLU A 130 3.16 21.53 9.74
N ASP A 131 4.18 22.09 10.39
CA ASP A 131 5.53 21.56 10.37
C ASP A 131 5.60 20.19 11.06
N VAL A 132 4.94 20.06 12.21
CA VAL A 132 4.85 18.80 12.95
C VAL A 132 4.15 17.72 12.10
N LEU A 133 3.02 18.05 11.47
CA LEU A 133 2.28 17.13 10.63
C LEU A 133 3.06 16.74 9.36
N THR A 134 3.78 17.69 8.78
CA THR A 134 4.66 17.43 7.63
C THR A 134 5.79 16.46 8.03
N ALA A 135 6.44 16.68 9.17
CA ALA A 135 7.46 15.78 9.68
C ALA A 135 6.88 14.40 10.02
N PHE A 136 5.69 14.34 10.60
CA PHE A 136 4.98 13.10 10.89
C PHE A 136 4.62 12.32 9.61
N GLY A 137 4.35 13.00 8.50
CA GLY A 137 4.06 12.40 7.20
C GLY A 137 5.23 11.67 6.55
N ARG A 138 6.47 11.94 6.97
CA ARG A 138 7.69 11.42 6.31
C ARG A 138 7.99 9.95 6.59
N PHE A 139 7.43 9.40 7.66
CA PHE A 139 7.72 8.02 8.07
C PHE A 139 6.46 7.27 8.49
N ARG A 140 6.34 6.02 8.03
CA ARG A 140 5.28 5.09 8.41
C ARG A 140 5.80 3.66 8.43
N ILE A 141 5.34 2.87 9.40
CA ILE A 141 5.51 1.42 9.42
C ILE A 141 4.17 0.80 9.01
N LEU A 142 4.21 -0.05 7.99
CA LEU A 142 3.07 -0.82 7.56
C LEU A 142 3.25 -2.27 8.03
N CYS A 143 2.32 -2.75 8.83
CA CYS A 143 2.32 -4.12 9.34
C CYS A 143 1.26 -4.93 8.61
N ALA A 144 1.60 -6.14 8.20
CA ALA A 144 0.64 -7.08 7.60
C ALA A 144 -0.36 -7.63 8.63
N LEU A 145 0.01 -7.62 9.93
CA LEU A 145 -0.78 -8.18 11.01
C LEU A 145 -1.15 -7.08 12.02
N ARG A 146 -2.31 -7.25 12.66
CA ARG A 146 -2.72 -6.38 13.76
C ARG A 146 -2.06 -6.81 15.08
N ARG A 147 -2.02 -8.12 15.34
CA ARG A 147 -1.49 -8.74 16.56
C ARG A 147 -0.26 -9.59 16.27
N GLY A 148 0.46 -9.96 17.33
CA GLY A 148 1.68 -10.76 17.24
C GLY A 148 2.96 -9.92 17.26
N PRO A 149 4.13 -10.56 17.25
CA PRO A 149 5.43 -9.88 17.45
C PRO A 149 5.74 -8.80 16.42
N TRP A 150 5.22 -8.93 15.20
CA TRP A 150 5.36 -7.99 14.09
C TRP A 150 4.06 -7.24 13.77
N GLY A 151 3.06 -7.36 14.66
CA GLY A 151 1.78 -6.68 14.51
C GLY A 151 1.82 -5.23 15.01
N VAL A 152 0.87 -4.44 14.51
CA VAL A 152 0.72 -3.02 14.84
C VAL A 152 0.76 -2.75 16.35
N GLU A 153 0.03 -3.56 17.15
CA GLU A 153 -0.09 -3.37 18.59
C GLU A 153 1.26 -3.51 19.30
N GLN A 154 2.01 -4.56 18.96
CA GLN A 154 3.32 -4.82 19.60
C GLN A 154 4.40 -3.83 19.12
N ILE A 155 4.43 -3.52 17.84
CA ILE A 155 5.38 -2.56 17.27
C ILE A 155 5.16 -1.17 17.90
N ASN A 156 3.92 -0.70 17.96
CA ASN A 156 3.61 0.59 18.62
C ASN A 156 4.01 0.61 20.10
N THR A 157 3.71 -0.46 20.84
CA THR A 157 4.08 -0.57 22.25
C THR A 157 5.61 -0.46 22.44
N GLN A 158 6.37 -1.14 21.59
CA GLN A 158 7.83 -1.15 21.69
C GLN A 158 8.43 0.19 21.27
N ILE A 159 7.92 0.83 20.22
CA ILE A 159 8.36 2.18 19.81
C ILE A 159 8.07 3.17 20.92
N THR A 160 6.87 3.18 21.50
CA THR A 160 6.52 4.09 22.60
C THR A 160 7.44 3.91 23.81
N ARG A 161 7.77 2.67 24.17
CA ARG A 161 8.72 2.38 25.25
C ARG A 161 10.12 2.87 24.92
N ALA A 162 10.57 2.69 23.69
CA ALA A 162 11.89 3.14 23.25
C ALA A 162 12.00 4.67 23.21
N LEU A 163 10.98 5.36 22.73
CA LEU A 163 10.89 6.83 22.73
C LEU A 163 10.97 7.38 24.17
N ARG A 164 10.18 6.83 25.12
CA ARG A 164 10.24 7.23 26.52
C ARG A 164 11.62 7.01 27.15
N ARG A 165 12.32 5.91 26.81
CA ARG A 165 13.70 5.68 27.29
C ARG A 165 14.70 6.67 26.70
N ALA A 166 14.42 7.18 25.51
CA ALA A 166 15.23 8.20 24.85
C ALA A 166 14.91 9.63 25.31
N GLY A 167 13.97 9.80 26.26
CA GLY A 167 13.56 11.11 26.75
C GLY A 167 12.66 11.90 25.78
N LEU A 168 11.99 11.19 24.89
CA LEU A 168 11.12 11.75 23.84
C LEU A 168 9.64 11.46 24.14
#